data_4ce7e71504d69163936dc88baec5dc68
#
_entry.id   4ce7e71504d69163936dc88baec5dc68
#
_cell.length_a   1.000
_cell.length_b   1.000
_cell.length_c   1.000
_cell.angle_alpha   90.00
_cell.angle_beta   90.00
_cell.angle_gamma   90.00
#
_symmetry.space_group_name_H-M   'P 1'
#
loop_
_entity.id
_entity.type
_entity.pdbx_description
1 polymer ?
#
loop_
_entity_poly.entity_id
_entity_poly.type
_entity_poly.pdbx_seq_one_letter_code
_entity_poly.pdbx_strand_id
1 'polypeptide(L)'
;MENQGTKRRVLLIYNRMIPSVRLCGHAQMEKLQELQMVEYRACRYLDVKAEDLNWAEIAILGRPDSWYEYILAKQLHKAGKFVAYILDDDLLDVPNYLSSSAYLKRKDIRRNIQRTLAVSDALISPSPRILSKYRTPDQKGILIEEPAISPVAYVPRDEDRPIRIGFAGSIDRAQDIEQILKDALVRIKEEYGEKVEFFFYGAMPKFAEALNAAMIPYCESYEEYRLKLNELQWDIGLAPMPRTEFHSCKHYNKFIEYAASAVAGIYSRVEPYSRLEKWEGFGLFSSNDATDWYNNIKSLIDNRDRMEAIRKKACEYAAGPLSVEYIARQFYKDLNGYAADTREKSVRIILLPYKICHFIVRAYSFFLANRKNLIPAIVQKIKYFAGQA
;
A
#
# COMPACT_ATOMS: atom_id res chain seq x y z
N MET A 1 -4.23 2.71 36.95
CA MET A 1 -3.03 3.56 36.92
C MET A 1 -2.07 2.88 35.96
N GLU A 2 -2.09 3.27 34.67
CA GLU A 2 -1.12 2.80 33.71
C GLU A 2 0.24 3.41 34.06
N ASN A 3 1.20 2.53 34.18
CA ASN A 3 2.59 2.85 34.48
C ASN A 3 3.07 3.85 33.40
N GLN A 4 3.35 5.12 33.76
CA GLN A 4 3.94 6.11 32.86
C GLN A 4 5.41 5.75 32.58
N GLY A 5 5.61 4.62 31.92
CA GLY A 5 6.91 4.27 31.33
C GLY A 5 7.30 5.33 30.29
N THR A 6 8.58 5.60 30.15
CA THR A 6 9.12 6.52 29.14
C THR A 6 8.60 6.11 27.76
N LYS A 7 7.98 7.07 27.04
CA LYS A 7 7.46 6.83 25.68
C LYS A 7 8.61 6.41 24.76
N ARG A 8 8.35 5.40 23.91
CA ARG A 8 9.35 4.98 22.91
C ARG A 8 9.53 6.07 21.83
N ARG A 9 10.76 6.31 21.46
CA ARG A 9 11.16 7.25 20.40
C ARG A 9 11.29 6.50 19.08
N VAL A 10 10.33 6.71 18.18
CA VAL A 10 10.21 6.02 16.90
C VAL A 10 10.54 6.96 15.75
N LEU A 11 11.44 6.54 14.86
CA LEU A 11 11.84 7.27 13.66
C LEU A 11 11.45 6.47 12.41
N LEU A 12 10.58 7.02 11.57
CA LEU A 12 10.31 6.48 10.24
C LEU A 12 11.21 7.15 9.21
N ILE A 13 11.97 6.35 8.49
CA ILE A 13 12.84 6.81 7.41
C ILE A 13 12.30 6.26 6.09
N TYR A 14 12.07 7.13 5.11
CA TYR A 14 11.47 6.75 3.83
C TYR A 14 12.08 7.54 2.65
N ASN A 15 11.90 7.01 1.43
CA ASN A 15 12.29 7.73 0.20
C ASN A 15 11.18 8.70 -0.25
N ARG A 16 9.96 8.18 -0.41
CA ARG A 16 8.73 8.93 -0.72
C ARG A 16 7.61 8.44 0.18
N MET A 17 6.69 9.33 0.54
CA MET A 17 5.47 8.97 1.27
C MET A 17 4.45 8.37 0.28
N ILE A 18 4.73 7.15 -0.17
CA ILE A 18 3.83 6.38 -1.03
C ILE A 18 2.77 5.65 -0.17
N PRO A 19 1.66 5.20 -0.76
CA PRO A 19 0.60 4.48 -0.01
C PRO A 19 1.13 3.36 0.88
N SER A 20 2.07 2.56 0.40
CA SER A 20 2.69 1.48 1.18
C SER A 20 3.33 1.95 2.49
N VAL A 21 4.09 3.05 2.45
CA VAL A 21 4.72 3.62 3.65
C VAL A 21 3.68 4.28 4.55
N ARG A 22 2.68 4.95 3.94
CA ARG A 22 1.57 5.58 4.65
C ARG A 22 0.76 4.56 5.44
N LEU A 23 0.37 3.45 4.80
CA LEU A 23 -0.55 2.46 5.34
C LEU A 23 0.13 1.41 6.23
N CYS A 24 1.41 1.08 5.98
CA CYS A 24 2.13 0.08 6.75
C CYS A 24 2.98 0.65 7.90
N GLY A 25 2.88 1.96 8.20
CA GLY A 25 3.70 2.53 9.28
C GLY A 25 3.32 3.93 9.69
N HIS A 26 3.27 4.89 8.73
CA HIS A 26 3.14 6.30 9.05
C HIS A 26 1.80 6.62 9.76
N ALA A 27 0.66 6.17 9.20
CA ALA A 27 -0.65 6.44 9.77
C ALA A 27 -0.80 5.90 11.21
N GLN A 28 -0.26 4.72 11.45
CA GLN A 28 -0.27 4.11 12.77
C GLN A 28 0.59 4.90 13.76
N MET A 29 1.79 5.34 13.35
CA MET A 29 2.69 6.10 14.22
C MET A 29 2.15 7.50 14.53
N GLU A 30 1.55 8.19 13.55
CA GLU A 30 0.86 9.46 13.78
C GLU A 30 -0.25 9.30 14.82
N LYS A 31 -1.09 8.28 14.69
CA LYS A 31 -2.16 8.00 15.65
C LYS A 31 -1.62 7.67 17.04
N LEU A 32 -0.55 6.89 17.15
CA LEU A 32 0.08 6.60 18.45
C LEU A 32 0.67 7.85 19.09
N GLN A 33 1.20 8.79 18.30
CA GLN A 33 1.66 10.07 18.81
C GLN A 33 0.50 10.95 19.30
N GLU A 34 -0.61 11.02 18.55
CA GLU A 34 -1.84 11.71 19.00
C GLU A 34 -2.34 11.12 20.35
N LEU A 35 -2.30 9.80 20.49
CA LEU A 35 -2.65 9.09 21.71
C LEU A 35 -1.58 9.18 22.80
N GLN A 36 -0.50 9.92 22.57
CA GLN A 36 0.62 10.10 23.50
C GLN A 36 1.32 8.79 23.94
N MET A 37 1.26 7.74 23.12
CA MET A 37 1.88 6.43 23.39
C MET A 37 3.35 6.37 22.95
N VAL A 38 3.73 7.17 21.94
CA VAL A 38 5.10 7.27 21.42
C VAL A 38 5.51 8.72 21.20
N GLU A 39 6.82 8.96 21.10
CA GLU A 39 7.38 10.13 20.45
C GLU A 39 7.75 9.72 19.02
N TYR A 40 7.22 10.41 18.02
CA TYR A 40 7.36 10.00 16.62
C TYR A 40 7.97 11.12 15.77
N ARG A 41 8.89 10.72 14.89
CA ARG A 41 9.44 11.55 13.82
C ARG A 41 9.41 10.78 12.51
N ALA A 42 9.17 11.50 11.41
CA ALA A 42 9.26 10.95 10.07
C ALA A 42 10.12 11.85 9.19
N CYS A 43 11.04 11.28 8.42
CA CYS A 43 11.87 12.07 7.52
C CYS A 43 12.29 11.27 6.30
N ARG A 44 12.55 11.99 5.21
CA ARG A 44 13.14 11.37 4.02
C ARG A 44 14.57 10.95 4.33
N TYR A 45 14.99 9.81 3.76
CA TYR A 45 16.31 9.24 4.04
C TYR A 45 17.49 10.20 3.73
N LEU A 46 17.33 11.15 2.77
CA LEU A 46 18.34 12.16 2.46
C LEU A 46 18.39 13.30 3.47
N ASP A 47 17.30 13.55 4.18
CA ASP A 47 17.18 14.65 5.13
C ASP A 47 17.55 14.23 6.57
N VAL A 48 17.71 12.92 6.81
CA VAL A 48 18.10 12.35 8.10
C VAL A 48 19.37 12.99 8.62
N LYS A 49 19.35 13.43 9.88
CA LYS A 49 20.51 13.95 10.62
C LYS A 49 21.03 12.92 11.62
N ALA A 50 22.28 13.06 12.04
CA ALA A 50 22.83 12.19 13.09
C ALA A 50 22.08 12.31 14.41
N GLU A 51 21.52 13.49 14.70
CA GLU A 51 20.68 13.74 15.87
C GLU A 51 19.41 12.89 15.88
N ASP A 52 18.75 12.72 14.71
CA ASP A 52 17.54 11.89 14.58
C ASP A 52 17.86 10.42 14.84
N LEU A 53 19.00 9.93 14.31
CA LEU A 53 19.41 8.55 14.52
C LEU A 53 19.83 8.29 15.98
N ASN A 54 20.48 9.27 16.63
CA ASN A 54 20.81 9.15 18.04
C ASN A 54 19.58 9.22 18.95
N TRP A 55 18.61 10.07 18.58
CA TRP A 55 17.37 10.22 19.33
C TRP A 55 16.49 8.95 19.29
N ALA A 56 16.42 8.26 18.15
CA ALA A 56 15.55 7.11 17.98
C ALA A 56 15.98 5.90 18.85
N GLU A 57 15.02 5.18 19.40
CA GLU A 57 15.17 3.84 19.97
C GLU A 57 14.80 2.79 18.93
N ILE A 58 13.75 3.08 18.14
CA ILE A 58 13.21 2.25 17.08
C ILE A 58 13.30 3.03 15.77
N ALA A 59 13.89 2.43 14.75
CA ALA A 59 13.91 2.96 13.40
C ALA A 59 13.10 2.05 12.47
N ILE A 60 12.09 2.62 11.80
CA ILE A 60 11.29 1.93 10.79
C ILE A 60 11.75 2.43 9.43
N LEU A 61 12.13 1.52 8.54
CA LEU A 61 12.59 1.83 7.18
C LEU A 61 11.48 1.51 6.18
N GLY A 62 10.96 2.54 5.51
CA GLY A 62 9.85 2.43 4.57
C GLY A 62 10.33 2.05 3.16
N ARG A 63 10.36 0.77 2.82
CA ARG A 63 10.76 0.22 1.50
C ARG A 63 12.14 0.70 1.02
N PRO A 64 13.20 0.60 1.83
CA PRO A 64 14.54 1.01 1.44
C PRO A 64 15.07 0.16 0.27
N ASP A 65 15.60 0.83 -0.75
CA ASP A 65 16.14 0.21 -1.95
C ASP A 65 17.54 0.73 -2.35
N SER A 66 18.01 1.78 -1.70
CA SER A 66 19.29 2.40 -2.01
C SER A 66 20.43 1.92 -1.12
N TRP A 67 21.65 2.05 -1.63
CA TRP A 67 22.85 1.77 -0.84
C TRP A 67 22.96 2.64 0.43
N TYR A 68 22.54 3.90 0.35
CA TYR A 68 22.60 4.79 1.50
C TYR A 68 21.62 4.40 2.61
N GLU A 69 20.41 3.94 2.26
CA GLU A 69 19.46 3.42 3.24
C GLU A 69 19.98 2.14 3.92
N TYR A 70 20.67 1.27 3.17
CA TYR A 70 21.39 0.14 3.77
C TYR A 70 22.45 0.61 4.78
N ILE A 71 23.21 1.67 4.47
CA ILE A 71 24.19 2.23 5.42
C ILE A 71 23.50 2.80 6.66
N LEU A 72 22.37 3.49 6.51
CA LEU A 72 21.55 3.95 7.66
C LEU A 72 21.13 2.78 8.55
N ALA A 73 20.56 1.73 7.97
CA ALA A 73 20.18 0.52 8.70
C ALA A 73 21.35 -0.08 9.47
N LYS A 74 22.49 -0.23 8.80
CA LYS A 74 23.71 -0.77 9.41
C LYS A 74 24.26 0.08 10.55
N GLN A 75 24.22 1.41 10.43
CA GLN A 75 24.66 2.32 11.50
C GLN A 75 23.72 2.25 12.70
N LEU A 76 22.40 2.23 12.47
CA LEU A 76 21.40 2.09 13.52
C LEU A 76 21.56 0.77 14.28
N HIS A 77 21.63 -0.36 13.55
CA HIS A 77 21.81 -1.68 14.14
C HIS A 77 23.12 -1.75 14.97
N LYS A 78 24.24 -1.20 14.46
CA LYS A 78 25.52 -1.12 15.21
C LYS A 78 25.39 -0.29 16.49
N ALA A 79 24.58 0.78 16.46
CA ALA A 79 24.33 1.62 17.62
C ALA A 79 23.32 0.96 18.62
N GLY A 80 22.91 -0.27 18.37
CA GLY A 80 21.99 -1.00 19.23
C GLY A 80 20.56 -0.45 19.19
N LYS A 81 20.17 0.21 18.10
CA LYS A 81 18.77 0.62 17.86
C LYS A 81 18.01 -0.54 17.25
N PHE A 82 16.72 -0.67 17.57
CA PHE A 82 15.86 -1.64 16.90
C PHE A 82 15.52 -1.17 15.49
N VAL A 83 15.84 -1.97 14.49
CA VAL A 83 15.64 -1.63 13.08
C VAL A 83 14.58 -2.53 12.47
N ALA A 84 13.47 -1.95 12.01
CA ALA A 84 12.39 -2.66 11.33
C ALA A 84 12.29 -2.24 9.85
N TYR A 85 12.08 -3.20 8.96
CA TYR A 85 11.93 -3.00 7.52
C TYR A 85 10.47 -3.20 7.10
N ILE A 86 9.86 -2.22 6.44
CA ILE A 86 8.52 -2.38 5.81
C ILE A 86 8.69 -2.93 4.39
N LEU A 87 8.04 -4.07 4.11
CA LEU A 87 7.94 -4.67 2.78
C LEU A 87 6.50 -5.14 2.55
N ASP A 88 5.76 -4.42 1.72
CA ASP A 88 4.34 -4.68 1.42
C ASP A 88 4.11 -5.49 0.14
N ASP A 89 5.01 -5.35 -0.83
CA ASP A 89 5.00 -6.04 -2.12
C ASP A 89 6.25 -6.90 -2.32
N ASP A 90 6.19 -7.86 -3.25
CA ASP A 90 7.34 -8.68 -3.64
C ASP A 90 8.32 -7.92 -4.54
N LEU A 91 9.11 -7.03 -3.95
CA LEU A 91 10.06 -6.17 -4.68
C LEU A 91 11.21 -6.94 -5.35
N LEU A 92 11.46 -8.18 -4.93
CA LEU A 92 12.53 -9.01 -5.47
C LEU A 92 12.07 -9.96 -6.59
N ASP A 93 10.75 -10.05 -6.83
CA ASP A 93 10.19 -10.92 -7.88
C ASP A 93 9.11 -10.20 -8.70
N VAL A 94 9.45 -8.98 -9.15
CA VAL A 94 8.53 -8.13 -9.92
C VAL A 94 8.35 -8.66 -11.35
N PRO A 95 7.12 -8.85 -11.85
CA PRO A 95 6.83 -9.29 -13.21
C PRO A 95 7.38 -8.36 -14.29
N ASN A 96 7.65 -8.90 -15.48
CA ASN A 96 8.24 -8.14 -16.58
C ASN A 96 7.30 -7.08 -17.19
N TYR A 97 6.01 -7.28 -17.09
CA TYR A 97 5.02 -6.38 -17.66
C TYR A 97 4.76 -5.12 -16.80
N LEU A 98 5.23 -5.09 -15.55
CA LEU A 98 5.09 -3.93 -14.67
C LEU A 98 6.20 -2.92 -14.97
N SER A 99 5.92 -1.99 -15.87
CA SER A 99 6.88 -0.97 -16.32
C SER A 99 7.28 0.01 -15.20
N SER A 100 6.35 0.39 -14.34
CA SER A 100 6.56 1.27 -13.19
C SER A 100 7.59 0.73 -12.18
N SER A 101 7.75 -0.59 -12.13
CA SER A 101 8.63 -1.28 -11.20
C SER A 101 9.89 -1.88 -11.85
N ALA A 102 10.14 -1.58 -13.14
CA ALA A 102 11.26 -2.14 -13.89
C ALA A 102 12.64 -1.87 -13.25
N TYR A 103 12.81 -0.72 -12.56
CA TYR A 103 14.04 -0.37 -11.86
C TYR A 103 14.43 -1.36 -10.74
N LEU A 104 13.46 -2.04 -10.13
CA LEU A 104 13.67 -3.04 -9.08
C LEU A 104 14.43 -4.29 -9.56
N LYS A 105 14.49 -4.52 -10.89
CA LYS A 105 15.26 -5.63 -11.50
C LYS A 105 16.75 -5.39 -11.55
N ARG A 106 17.19 -4.17 -11.32
CA ARG A 106 18.61 -3.82 -11.29
C ARG A 106 19.32 -4.59 -10.17
N LYS A 107 20.47 -5.16 -10.49
CA LYS A 107 21.27 -5.98 -9.55
C LYS A 107 21.71 -5.21 -8.30
N ASP A 108 22.02 -3.92 -8.45
CA ASP A 108 22.41 -3.04 -7.34
C ASP A 108 21.22 -2.80 -6.38
N ILE A 109 20.02 -2.51 -6.91
CA ILE A 109 18.79 -2.32 -6.12
C ILE A 109 18.44 -3.60 -5.36
N ARG A 110 18.37 -4.74 -6.05
CA ARG A 110 18.09 -6.04 -5.43
C ARG A 110 19.05 -6.37 -4.30
N ARG A 111 20.36 -6.13 -4.52
CA ARG A 111 21.39 -6.33 -3.50
C ARG A 111 21.20 -5.41 -2.30
N ASN A 112 20.81 -4.16 -2.50
CA ASN A 112 20.57 -3.22 -1.41
C ASN A 112 19.36 -3.63 -0.58
N ILE A 113 18.24 -4.03 -1.22
CA ILE A 113 17.06 -4.58 -0.55
C ILE A 113 17.45 -5.78 0.32
N GLN A 114 18.13 -6.78 -0.25
CA GLN A 114 18.55 -7.98 0.47
C GLN A 114 19.48 -7.68 1.66
N ARG A 115 20.45 -6.76 1.46
CA ARG A 115 21.37 -6.36 2.54
C ARG A 115 20.68 -5.60 3.66
N THR A 116 19.71 -4.74 3.32
CA THR A 116 18.95 -3.99 4.33
C THR A 116 18.03 -4.93 5.11
N LEU A 117 17.37 -5.88 4.43
CA LEU A 117 16.63 -6.95 5.09
C LEU A 117 17.53 -7.70 6.09
N ALA A 118 18.70 -8.16 5.65
CA ALA A 118 19.61 -8.96 6.46
C ALA A 118 20.16 -8.28 7.73
N VAL A 119 20.19 -6.94 7.78
CA VAL A 119 20.65 -6.20 8.97
C VAL A 119 19.51 -5.65 9.81
N SER A 120 18.27 -5.85 9.42
CA SER A 120 17.09 -5.42 10.17
C SER A 120 16.70 -6.46 11.21
N ASP A 121 16.28 -6.00 12.38
CA ASP A 121 15.85 -6.86 13.49
C ASP A 121 14.44 -7.41 13.29
N ALA A 122 13.62 -6.69 12.51
CA ALA A 122 12.25 -7.10 12.17
C ALA A 122 11.89 -6.83 10.71
N LEU A 123 10.99 -7.68 10.18
CA LEU A 123 10.28 -7.48 8.93
C LEU A 123 8.81 -7.19 9.22
N ILE A 124 8.34 -6.03 8.79
CA ILE A 124 6.94 -5.59 8.87
C ILE A 124 6.31 -5.80 7.49
N SER A 125 5.19 -6.51 7.43
CA SER A 125 4.46 -6.70 6.18
C SER A 125 2.97 -6.90 6.43
N PRO A 126 2.08 -6.41 5.55
CA PRO A 126 0.67 -6.76 5.58
C PRO A 126 0.40 -8.13 4.93
N SER A 127 1.41 -8.75 4.33
CA SER A 127 1.32 -10.04 3.65
C SER A 127 2.03 -11.15 4.44
N PRO A 128 1.31 -12.19 4.91
CA PRO A 128 1.95 -13.33 5.54
C PRO A 128 2.88 -14.11 4.58
N ARG A 129 2.62 -14.05 3.26
CA ARG A 129 3.50 -14.63 2.25
C ARG A 129 4.83 -13.92 2.15
N ILE A 130 4.84 -12.60 2.23
CA ILE A 130 6.08 -11.79 2.29
C ILE A 130 6.88 -12.16 3.54
N LEU A 131 6.23 -12.22 4.70
CA LEU A 131 6.91 -12.65 5.93
C LEU A 131 7.50 -14.05 5.79
N SER A 132 6.75 -14.99 5.24
CA SER A 132 7.22 -16.36 5.00
C SER A 132 8.38 -16.42 3.99
N LYS A 133 8.36 -15.59 2.94
CA LYS A 133 9.35 -15.61 1.86
C LYS A 133 10.67 -14.94 2.22
N TYR A 134 10.63 -13.86 3.01
CA TYR A 134 11.77 -12.97 3.18
C TYR A 134 12.28 -12.82 4.61
N ARG A 135 11.50 -13.19 5.62
CA ARG A 135 11.96 -13.15 7.02
C ARG A 135 13.03 -14.22 7.26
N THR A 136 14.16 -13.82 7.81
CA THR A 136 15.18 -14.78 8.28
C THR A 136 14.79 -15.38 9.64
N PRO A 137 15.34 -16.54 10.06
CA PRO A 137 15.03 -17.18 11.34
C PRO A 137 15.24 -16.27 12.56
N ASP A 138 16.26 -15.42 12.53
CA ASP A 138 16.63 -14.53 13.63
C ASP A 138 15.81 -13.23 13.66
N GLN A 139 15.10 -12.91 12.57
CA GLN A 139 14.25 -11.71 12.49
C GLN A 139 12.89 -11.94 13.15
N LYS A 140 12.39 -10.88 13.77
CA LYS A 140 10.97 -10.83 14.17
C LYS A 140 10.09 -10.56 12.94
N GLY A 141 8.95 -11.22 12.86
CA GLY A 141 7.92 -10.96 11.85
C GLY A 141 6.77 -10.18 12.47
N ILE A 142 6.45 -9.02 11.93
CA ILE A 142 5.30 -8.22 12.34
C ILE A 142 4.29 -8.23 11.19
N LEU A 143 3.21 -8.99 11.36
CA LEU A 143 2.09 -8.97 10.45
C LEU A 143 1.21 -7.77 10.83
N ILE A 144 1.20 -6.76 9.97
CA ILE A 144 0.41 -5.55 10.18
C ILE A 144 -0.84 -5.59 9.30
N GLU A 145 -1.96 -5.05 9.81
CA GLU A 145 -3.11 -4.74 8.98
C GLU A 145 -3.01 -3.30 8.47
N GLU A 146 -3.48 -3.04 7.25
CA GLU A 146 -3.56 -1.70 6.72
C GLU A 146 -4.86 -1.02 7.17
N PRO A 147 -4.82 0.26 7.61
CA PRO A 147 -5.99 0.94 8.13
C PRO A 147 -6.91 1.48 7.03
N ALA A 148 -8.19 1.53 7.34
CA ALA A 148 -9.16 2.27 6.56
C ALA A 148 -8.94 3.79 6.75
N ILE A 149 -8.51 4.47 5.69
CA ILE A 149 -8.30 5.93 5.68
C ILE A 149 -9.58 6.62 5.21
N SER A 150 -10.00 7.66 5.93
CA SER A 150 -11.20 8.46 5.65
C SER A 150 -12.46 7.60 5.43
N PRO A 151 -12.81 6.70 6.37
CA PRO A 151 -14.02 5.90 6.24
C PRO A 151 -15.25 6.81 6.30
N VAL A 152 -16.26 6.52 5.46
CA VAL A 152 -17.55 7.21 5.50
C VAL A 152 -18.48 6.54 6.52
N ALA A 153 -19.49 7.28 6.99
CA ALA A 153 -20.61 6.67 7.66
C ALA A 153 -21.49 5.92 6.63
N TYR A 154 -22.01 4.76 7.03
CA TYR A 154 -22.97 4.06 6.17
C TYR A 154 -24.24 4.87 6.01
N VAL A 155 -24.67 5.04 4.75
CA VAL A 155 -25.97 5.62 4.38
C VAL A 155 -26.55 4.75 3.28
N PRO A 156 -27.84 4.33 3.38
CA PRO A 156 -28.54 3.65 2.30
C PRO A 156 -28.49 4.48 1.01
N ARG A 157 -28.42 3.81 -0.14
CA ARG A 157 -28.43 4.50 -1.44
C ARG A 157 -29.86 4.73 -1.91
N ASP A 158 -30.01 5.78 -2.71
CA ASP A 158 -31.24 6.05 -3.44
C ASP A 158 -31.51 4.89 -4.44
N GLU A 159 -32.71 4.31 -4.35
CA GLU A 159 -33.11 3.17 -5.17
C GLU A 159 -33.46 3.57 -6.62
N ASP A 160 -33.80 4.82 -6.85
CA ASP A 160 -34.25 5.31 -8.16
C ASP A 160 -33.08 5.65 -9.11
N ARG A 161 -31.85 5.74 -8.58
CA ARG A 161 -30.67 6.01 -9.43
C ARG A 161 -30.08 4.73 -10.04
N PRO A 162 -29.33 4.84 -11.15
CA PRO A 162 -28.56 3.73 -11.71
C PRO A 162 -27.54 3.17 -10.69
N ILE A 163 -27.33 1.85 -10.74
CA ILE A 163 -26.32 1.18 -9.92
C ILE A 163 -24.94 1.51 -10.47
N ARG A 164 -24.07 2.02 -9.63
CA ARG A 164 -22.71 2.41 -9.96
C ARG A 164 -21.74 1.28 -9.69
N ILE A 165 -21.10 0.81 -10.76
CA ILE A 165 -20.14 -0.30 -10.73
C ILE A 165 -18.76 0.26 -11.08
N GLY A 166 -17.76 0.09 -10.18
CA GLY A 166 -16.48 0.69 -10.38
C GLY A 166 -15.28 -0.21 -10.12
N PHE A 167 -14.17 0.15 -10.76
CA PHE A 167 -12.83 -0.35 -10.47
C PHE A 167 -11.89 0.82 -10.20
N ALA A 168 -11.07 0.73 -9.16
CA ALA A 168 -9.98 1.68 -8.91
C ALA A 168 -8.63 0.94 -8.82
N GLY A 169 -7.58 1.48 -9.45
CA GLY A 169 -6.25 0.90 -9.40
C GLY A 169 -5.22 1.65 -10.24
N SER A 170 -3.95 1.26 -10.15
CA SER A 170 -2.88 1.84 -10.95
C SER A 170 -3.06 1.53 -12.44
N ILE A 171 -2.42 2.34 -13.29
CA ILE A 171 -2.44 2.20 -14.75
C ILE A 171 -2.03 0.79 -15.20
N ASP A 172 -1.07 0.18 -14.54
CA ASP A 172 -0.57 -1.18 -14.84
C ASP A 172 -1.65 -2.28 -14.70
N ARG A 173 -2.81 -1.98 -14.07
CA ARG A 173 -3.90 -2.94 -13.89
C ARG A 173 -4.85 -3.05 -15.09
N ALA A 174 -4.73 -2.17 -16.09
CA ALA A 174 -5.64 -2.15 -17.24
C ALA A 174 -5.69 -3.49 -17.99
N GLN A 175 -4.55 -4.17 -18.14
CA GLN A 175 -4.48 -5.48 -18.79
C GLN A 175 -5.20 -6.57 -17.99
N ASP A 176 -5.06 -6.59 -16.67
CA ASP A 176 -5.73 -7.55 -15.79
C ASP A 176 -7.26 -7.41 -15.88
N ILE A 177 -7.75 -6.15 -15.90
CA ILE A 177 -9.17 -5.83 -16.04
C ILE A 177 -9.70 -6.30 -17.40
N GLU A 178 -8.95 -6.02 -18.48
CA GLU A 178 -9.30 -6.45 -19.82
C GLU A 178 -9.48 -7.96 -19.91
N GLN A 179 -8.57 -8.71 -19.31
CA GLN A 179 -8.59 -10.18 -19.36
C GLN A 179 -9.66 -10.84 -18.49
N ILE A 180 -9.97 -10.24 -17.35
CA ILE A 180 -10.82 -10.89 -16.33
C ILE A 180 -12.27 -10.39 -16.41
N LEU A 181 -12.50 -9.11 -16.68
CA LEU A 181 -13.82 -8.49 -16.50
C LEU A 181 -14.55 -8.16 -17.81
N LYS A 182 -13.84 -8.01 -18.95
CA LYS A 182 -14.43 -7.51 -20.19
C LYS A 182 -15.74 -8.16 -20.55
N ASP A 183 -15.75 -9.49 -20.72
CA ASP A 183 -16.93 -10.21 -21.21
C ASP A 183 -18.09 -10.17 -20.20
N ALA A 184 -17.79 -10.19 -18.90
CA ALA A 184 -18.79 -10.06 -17.86
C ALA A 184 -19.46 -8.68 -17.88
N LEU A 185 -18.67 -7.61 -17.97
CA LEU A 185 -19.20 -6.24 -17.94
C LEU A 185 -19.95 -5.86 -19.22
N VAL A 186 -19.52 -6.37 -20.39
CA VAL A 186 -20.27 -6.20 -21.64
C VAL A 186 -21.65 -6.84 -21.52
N ARG A 187 -21.76 -8.08 -21.03
CA ARG A 187 -23.04 -8.76 -20.79
C ARG A 187 -23.94 -8.01 -19.79
N ILE A 188 -23.38 -7.45 -18.74
CA ILE A 188 -24.13 -6.63 -17.77
C ILE A 188 -24.68 -5.38 -18.46
N LYS A 189 -23.86 -4.68 -19.30
CA LYS A 189 -24.34 -3.50 -20.05
C LYS A 189 -25.45 -3.85 -21.04
N GLU A 190 -25.32 -4.98 -21.74
CA GLU A 190 -26.34 -5.46 -22.68
C GLU A 190 -27.68 -5.78 -21.99
N GLU A 191 -27.64 -6.38 -20.79
CA GLU A 191 -28.84 -6.79 -20.07
C GLU A 191 -29.52 -5.63 -19.31
N TYR A 192 -28.73 -4.76 -18.67
CA TYR A 192 -29.25 -3.72 -17.77
C TYR A 192 -29.31 -2.32 -18.37
N GLY A 193 -28.62 -2.09 -19.50
CA GLY A 193 -28.66 -0.81 -20.22
C GLY A 193 -28.29 0.39 -19.34
N GLU A 194 -29.22 1.33 -19.24
CA GLU A 194 -29.04 2.58 -18.46
C GLU A 194 -29.32 2.42 -16.97
N LYS A 195 -29.72 1.23 -16.50
CA LYS A 195 -29.87 0.93 -15.08
C LYS A 195 -28.52 0.76 -14.36
N VAL A 196 -27.41 0.71 -15.11
CA VAL A 196 -26.04 0.58 -14.59
C VAL A 196 -25.10 1.62 -15.18
N GLU A 197 -24.23 2.17 -14.37
CA GLU A 197 -23.14 3.09 -14.76
C GLU A 197 -21.80 2.45 -14.40
N PHE A 198 -20.81 2.57 -15.29
CA PHE A 198 -19.47 2.03 -15.10
C PHE A 198 -18.44 3.11 -14.86
N PHE A 199 -17.48 2.84 -13.99
CA PHE A 199 -16.42 3.75 -13.60
C PHE A 199 -15.06 3.04 -13.58
N PHE A 200 -14.05 3.63 -14.19
CA PHE A 200 -12.66 3.20 -14.09
C PHE A 200 -11.81 4.34 -13.55
N TYR A 201 -11.22 4.14 -12.37
CA TYR A 201 -10.39 5.13 -11.72
C TYR A 201 -8.92 4.69 -11.75
N GLY A 202 -8.08 5.44 -12.48
CA GLY A 202 -6.65 5.20 -12.68
C GLY A 202 -6.35 4.23 -13.83
N ALA A 203 -6.73 2.96 -13.73
CA ALA A 203 -6.61 2.01 -14.82
C ALA A 203 -7.75 2.19 -15.84
N MET A 204 -7.41 2.26 -17.12
CA MET A 204 -8.36 2.50 -18.21
C MET A 204 -8.27 1.35 -19.23
N PRO A 205 -9.14 0.32 -19.12
CA PRO A 205 -9.17 -0.78 -20.09
C PRO A 205 -9.76 -0.30 -21.42
N LYS A 206 -9.39 -0.96 -22.52
CA LYS A 206 -9.80 -0.55 -23.87
C LYS A 206 -11.31 -0.66 -24.10
N PHE A 207 -11.96 -1.64 -23.45
CA PHE A 207 -13.40 -1.85 -23.59
C PHE A 207 -14.27 -0.83 -22.81
N ALA A 208 -13.66 0.07 -22.04
CA ALA A 208 -14.39 1.07 -21.25
C ALA A 208 -15.30 1.96 -22.12
N GLU A 209 -14.87 2.29 -23.35
CA GLU A 209 -15.69 3.05 -24.33
C GLU A 209 -16.98 2.30 -24.71
N ALA A 210 -16.89 0.99 -24.94
CA ALA A 210 -18.06 0.16 -25.27
C ALA A 210 -19.11 0.11 -24.15
N LEU A 211 -18.70 0.37 -22.93
CA LEU A 211 -19.59 0.48 -21.77
C LEU A 211 -20.14 1.88 -21.52
N ASN A 212 -19.71 2.88 -22.29
CA ASN A 212 -19.92 4.30 -21.98
C ASN A 212 -19.45 4.64 -20.55
N ALA A 213 -18.31 4.09 -20.15
CA ALA A 213 -17.83 4.20 -18.77
C ALA A 213 -17.16 5.56 -18.50
N ALA A 214 -17.38 6.10 -17.30
CA ALA A 214 -16.66 7.25 -16.79
C ALA A 214 -15.21 6.87 -16.49
N MET A 215 -14.24 7.50 -17.16
CA MET A 215 -12.82 7.29 -16.95
C MET A 215 -12.23 8.42 -16.10
N ILE A 216 -11.73 8.08 -14.91
CA ILE A 216 -11.19 9.03 -13.95
C ILE A 216 -9.66 8.88 -13.94
N PRO A 217 -8.89 9.96 -14.16
CA PRO A 217 -7.43 9.91 -14.16
C PRO A 217 -6.86 9.42 -12.85
N TYR A 218 -5.66 8.80 -12.90
CA TYR A 218 -4.91 8.40 -11.72
C TYR A 218 -4.58 9.62 -10.85
N CYS A 219 -4.72 9.46 -9.53
CA CYS A 219 -4.35 10.45 -8.53
C CYS A 219 -3.09 9.99 -7.78
N GLU A 220 -2.10 10.87 -7.63
CA GLU A 220 -0.85 10.56 -6.92
C GLU A 220 -1.01 10.62 -5.39
N SER A 221 -1.87 11.52 -4.89
CA SER A 221 -2.17 11.63 -3.46
C SER A 221 -3.15 10.55 -3.04
N TYR A 222 -2.75 9.74 -2.05
CA TYR A 222 -3.63 8.69 -1.53
C TYR A 222 -4.85 9.27 -0.81
N GLU A 223 -4.69 10.38 -0.10
CA GLU A 223 -5.76 11.08 0.59
C GLU A 223 -6.80 11.63 -0.40
N GLU A 224 -6.35 12.31 -1.47
CA GLU A 224 -7.24 12.80 -2.54
C GLU A 224 -7.93 11.66 -3.26
N TYR A 225 -7.20 10.57 -3.55
CA TYR A 225 -7.77 9.35 -4.11
C TYR A 225 -8.90 8.81 -3.23
N ARG A 226 -8.72 8.72 -1.92
CA ARG A 226 -9.75 8.24 -0.97
C ARG A 226 -10.97 9.14 -0.94
N LEU A 227 -10.78 10.46 -0.89
CA LEU A 227 -11.88 11.42 -0.92
C LEU A 227 -12.66 11.31 -2.23
N LYS A 228 -11.96 11.23 -3.37
CA LYS A 228 -12.60 11.09 -4.68
C LYS A 228 -13.39 9.79 -4.79
N LEU A 229 -12.86 8.68 -4.29
CA LEU A 229 -13.57 7.39 -4.29
C LEU A 229 -14.87 7.48 -3.47
N ASN A 230 -14.85 8.18 -2.33
CA ASN A 230 -16.04 8.42 -1.52
C ASN A 230 -17.08 9.26 -2.26
N GLU A 231 -16.69 10.31 -3.00
CA GLU A 231 -17.56 11.17 -3.81
C GLU A 231 -18.26 10.41 -4.95
N LEU A 232 -17.59 9.41 -5.53
CA LEU A 232 -18.14 8.64 -6.65
C LEU A 232 -19.34 7.77 -6.25
N GLN A 233 -19.49 7.47 -4.95
CA GLN A 233 -20.61 6.75 -4.39
C GLN A 233 -20.97 5.46 -5.15
N TRP A 234 -19.98 4.63 -5.43
CA TRP A 234 -20.19 3.33 -6.06
C TRP A 234 -21.06 2.43 -5.17
N ASP A 235 -21.83 1.58 -5.80
CA ASP A 235 -22.59 0.52 -5.14
C ASP A 235 -21.81 -0.77 -5.11
N ILE A 236 -21.19 -1.11 -6.26
CA ILE A 236 -20.40 -2.33 -6.45
C ILE A 236 -18.97 -1.96 -6.82
N GLY A 237 -18.02 -2.50 -6.09
CA GLY A 237 -16.60 -2.35 -6.36
C GLY A 237 -15.99 -3.67 -6.85
N LEU A 238 -15.28 -3.62 -7.98
CA LEU A 238 -14.67 -4.80 -8.59
C LEU A 238 -13.18 -4.88 -8.23
N ALA A 239 -12.72 -6.06 -7.82
CA ALA A 239 -11.33 -6.31 -7.45
C ALA A 239 -10.77 -7.56 -8.15
N PRO A 240 -10.61 -7.53 -9.49
CA PRO A 240 -10.00 -8.63 -10.22
C PRO A 240 -8.52 -8.77 -9.83
N MET A 241 -8.04 -10.01 -9.70
CA MET A 241 -6.66 -10.32 -9.36
C MET A 241 -6.18 -11.54 -10.14
N PRO A 242 -5.10 -11.43 -10.94
CA PRO A 242 -4.51 -12.60 -11.59
C PRO A 242 -3.96 -13.61 -10.59
N ARG A 243 -4.02 -14.89 -10.93
CA ARG A 243 -3.44 -15.97 -10.12
C ARG A 243 -1.96 -16.11 -10.44
N THR A 244 -1.11 -15.34 -9.79
CA THR A 244 0.36 -15.44 -9.90
C THR A 244 1.01 -15.35 -8.52
N GLU A 245 2.26 -15.82 -8.39
CA GLU A 245 3.01 -15.74 -7.13
C GLU A 245 3.17 -14.28 -6.67
N PHE A 246 3.50 -13.37 -7.59
CA PHE A 246 3.61 -11.94 -7.28
C PHE A 246 2.31 -11.36 -6.69
N HIS A 247 1.15 -11.66 -7.32
CA HIS A 247 -0.13 -11.16 -6.84
C HIS A 247 -0.56 -11.80 -5.52
N SER A 248 -0.15 -13.05 -5.27
CA SER A 248 -0.44 -13.73 -3.99
C SER A 248 0.29 -13.10 -2.80
N CYS A 249 1.39 -12.38 -3.06
CA CYS A 249 2.14 -11.64 -2.07
C CYS A 249 1.53 -10.27 -1.71
N LYS A 250 0.51 -9.81 -2.46
CA LYS A 250 -0.14 -8.52 -2.19
C LYS A 250 -1.05 -8.57 -0.96
N HIS A 251 -1.45 -7.36 -0.54
CA HIS A 251 -2.51 -7.20 0.45
C HIS A 251 -3.88 -6.98 -0.21
N TYR A 252 -4.97 -7.18 0.53
CA TYR A 252 -6.33 -7.03 0.03
C TYR A 252 -6.86 -5.58 0.13
N ASN A 253 -6.05 -4.62 -0.29
CA ASN A 253 -6.33 -3.18 -0.15
C ASN A 253 -7.67 -2.75 -0.72
N LYS A 254 -8.13 -3.37 -1.84
CA LYS A 254 -9.44 -3.02 -2.41
C LYS A 254 -10.60 -3.38 -1.48
N PHE A 255 -10.47 -4.43 -0.66
CA PHE A 255 -11.45 -4.69 0.38
C PHE A 255 -11.51 -3.53 1.39
N ILE A 256 -10.36 -3.08 1.88
CA ILE A 256 -10.27 -2.00 2.87
C ILE A 256 -10.81 -0.68 2.28
N GLU A 257 -10.41 -0.36 1.05
CA GLU A 257 -10.83 0.85 0.35
C GLU A 257 -12.34 0.86 0.07
N TYR A 258 -12.90 -0.26 -0.40
CA TYR A 258 -14.34 -0.39 -0.67
C TYR A 258 -15.14 -0.38 0.63
N ALA A 259 -14.70 -1.10 1.64
CA ALA A 259 -15.31 -1.09 2.97
C ALA A 259 -15.34 0.34 3.56
N ALA A 260 -14.23 1.08 3.48
CA ALA A 260 -14.14 2.46 3.95
C ALA A 260 -15.03 3.44 3.16
N SER A 261 -15.42 3.10 1.92
CA SER A 261 -16.32 3.91 1.07
C SER A 261 -17.76 3.41 1.05
N ALA A 262 -18.11 2.46 1.92
CA ALA A 262 -19.43 1.79 1.93
C ALA A 262 -19.82 1.23 0.54
N VAL A 263 -18.94 0.46 -0.09
CA VAL A 263 -19.08 -0.15 -1.40
C VAL A 263 -19.13 -1.67 -1.24
N ALA A 264 -20.08 -2.37 -1.89
CA ALA A 264 -20.14 -3.82 -1.90
C ALA A 264 -19.06 -4.38 -2.83
N GLY A 265 -18.06 -5.05 -2.29
CA GLY A 265 -16.95 -5.58 -3.07
C GLY A 265 -17.23 -6.94 -3.69
N ILE A 266 -16.77 -7.13 -4.94
CA ILE A 266 -16.65 -8.45 -5.58
C ILE A 266 -15.16 -8.68 -5.88
N TYR A 267 -14.60 -9.76 -5.36
CA TYR A 267 -13.17 -10.03 -5.35
C TYR A 267 -12.84 -11.32 -6.11
N SER A 268 -11.69 -11.37 -6.78
CA SER A 268 -11.20 -12.65 -7.31
C SER A 268 -10.98 -13.67 -6.19
N ARG A 269 -11.42 -14.91 -6.38
CA ARG A 269 -11.21 -16.05 -5.47
C ARG A 269 -9.78 -16.58 -5.58
N VAL A 270 -8.81 -15.69 -5.37
CA VAL A 270 -7.39 -15.96 -5.31
C VAL A 270 -6.74 -15.17 -4.18
N GLU A 271 -5.55 -15.56 -3.73
CA GLU A 271 -4.77 -14.74 -2.82
C GLU A 271 -4.49 -13.33 -3.42
N PRO A 272 -4.61 -12.27 -2.63
CA PRO A 272 -4.84 -12.24 -1.18
C PRO A 272 -6.32 -12.31 -0.76
N TYR A 273 -7.28 -12.17 -1.67
CA TYR A 273 -8.70 -12.03 -1.33
C TYR A 273 -9.34 -13.33 -0.83
N SER A 274 -8.85 -14.50 -1.24
CA SER A 274 -9.37 -15.78 -0.74
C SER A 274 -9.28 -15.93 0.79
N ARG A 275 -8.41 -15.15 1.44
CA ARG A 275 -8.35 -15.08 2.91
C ARG A 275 -9.60 -14.48 3.56
N LEU A 276 -10.35 -13.68 2.81
CA LEU A 276 -11.56 -13.01 3.26
C LEU A 276 -12.80 -13.90 3.14
N GLU A 277 -12.75 -14.99 2.37
CA GLU A 277 -13.92 -15.89 2.16
C GLU A 277 -14.51 -16.43 3.47
N LYS A 278 -13.67 -16.66 4.46
CA LYS A 278 -14.11 -17.08 5.80
C LYS A 278 -14.91 -16.01 6.56
N TRP A 279 -14.90 -14.76 6.06
CA TRP A 279 -15.65 -13.66 6.64
C TRP A 279 -16.95 -13.47 5.86
N GLU A 280 -17.99 -14.18 6.29
CA GLU A 280 -19.29 -14.13 5.63
C GLU A 280 -19.88 -12.72 5.59
N GLY A 281 -20.45 -12.34 4.46
CA GLY A 281 -21.20 -11.08 4.28
C GLY A 281 -20.33 -9.82 4.10
N PHE A 282 -19.03 -9.94 3.85
CA PHE A 282 -18.16 -8.78 3.57
C PHE A 282 -17.93 -8.52 2.08
N GLY A 283 -18.48 -9.36 1.22
CA GLY A 283 -18.35 -9.26 -0.23
C GLY A 283 -18.69 -10.57 -0.91
N LEU A 284 -18.56 -10.59 -2.23
CA LEU A 284 -18.69 -11.78 -3.05
C LEU A 284 -17.33 -12.17 -3.63
N PHE A 285 -17.16 -13.46 -3.96
CA PHE A 285 -15.91 -13.99 -4.49
C PHE A 285 -16.15 -14.67 -5.82
N SER A 286 -15.45 -14.22 -6.86
CA SER A 286 -15.52 -14.77 -8.21
C SER A 286 -14.27 -15.56 -8.55
N SER A 287 -14.41 -16.72 -9.15
CA SER A 287 -13.34 -17.29 -9.96
C SER A 287 -12.99 -16.30 -11.09
N ASN A 288 -11.80 -16.42 -11.71
CA ASN A 288 -11.48 -15.52 -12.82
C ASN A 288 -12.15 -15.96 -14.15
N ASP A 289 -13.35 -16.49 -14.05
CA ASP A 289 -14.24 -16.85 -15.16
C ASP A 289 -15.28 -15.76 -15.38
N ALA A 290 -15.50 -15.36 -16.64
CA ALA A 290 -16.41 -14.27 -16.99
C ALA A 290 -17.86 -14.55 -16.56
N THR A 291 -18.31 -15.79 -16.59
CA THR A 291 -19.66 -16.17 -16.18
C THR A 291 -19.86 -16.01 -14.68
N ASP A 292 -18.87 -16.36 -13.89
CA ASP A 292 -18.93 -16.22 -12.42
C ASP A 292 -18.92 -14.73 -12.01
N TRP A 293 -18.09 -13.90 -12.66
CA TRP A 293 -18.13 -12.45 -12.47
C TRP A 293 -19.50 -11.86 -12.83
N TYR A 294 -20.03 -12.22 -14.01
CA TYR A 294 -21.35 -11.79 -14.44
C TYR A 294 -22.43 -12.19 -13.42
N ASN A 295 -22.48 -13.44 -12.99
CA ASN A 295 -23.48 -13.95 -12.03
C ASN A 295 -23.40 -13.22 -10.68
N ASN A 296 -22.19 -12.97 -10.18
CA ASN A 296 -22.01 -12.24 -8.92
C ASN A 296 -22.44 -10.77 -9.04
N ILE A 297 -22.09 -10.08 -10.12
CA ILE A 297 -22.52 -8.70 -10.37
C ILE A 297 -24.07 -8.67 -10.48
N LYS A 298 -24.64 -9.53 -11.33
CA LYS A 298 -26.08 -9.67 -11.50
C LYS A 298 -26.80 -9.91 -10.17
N SER A 299 -26.28 -10.80 -9.33
CA SER A 299 -26.90 -11.12 -8.03
C SER A 299 -27.00 -9.93 -7.08
N LEU A 300 -26.08 -8.95 -7.17
CA LEU A 300 -26.15 -7.71 -6.39
C LEU A 300 -27.08 -6.68 -7.04
N ILE A 301 -27.13 -6.62 -8.37
CA ILE A 301 -28.05 -5.73 -9.08
C ILE A 301 -29.51 -6.15 -8.81
N ASP A 302 -29.80 -7.44 -8.90
CA ASP A 302 -31.15 -8.00 -8.74
C ASP A 302 -31.59 -8.08 -7.27
N ASN A 303 -30.67 -8.02 -6.32
CA ASN A 303 -30.98 -8.10 -4.89
C ASN A 303 -30.30 -6.93 -4.13
N ARG A 304 -30.98 -5.80 -4.14
CA ARG A 304 -30.49 -4.57 -3.46
C ARG A 304 -30.34 -4.75 -1.95
N ASP A 305 -31.23 -5.48 -1.30
CA ASP A 305 -31.14 -5.75 0.15
C ASP A 305 -29.85 -6.48 0.51
N ARG A 306 -29.47 -7.46 -0.30
CA ARG A 306 -28.19 -8.17 -0.14
C ARG A 306 -27.01 -7.24 -0.35
N MET A 307 -27.05 -6.39 -1.37
CA MET A 307 -26.00 -5.41 -1.65
C MET A 307 -25.85 -4.43 -0.48
N GLU A 308 -26.96 -3.88 0.02
CA GLU A 308 -26.95 -2.95 1.15
C GLU A 308 -26.47 -3.61 2.45
N ALA A 309 -26.82 -4.87 2.70
CA ALA A 309 -26.32 -5.63 3.85
C ALA A 309 -24.79 -5.79 3.81
N ILE A 310 -24.21 -6.08 2.64
CA ILE A 310 -22.76 -6.16 2.44
C ILE A 310 -22.10 -4.79 2.68
N ARG A 311 -22.64 -3.73 2.06
CA ARG A 311 -22.14 -2.36 2.20
C ARG A 311 -22.10 -1.93 3.66
N LYS A 312 -23.19 -2.12 4.38
CA LYS A 312 -23.33 -1.77 5.80
C LYS A 312 -22.30 -2.53 6.65
N LYS A 313 -22.25 -3.85 6.52
CA LYS A 313 -21.35 -4.71 7.30
C LYS A 313 -19.89 -4.37 7.05
N ALA A 314 -19.49 -4.17 5.80
CA ALA A 314 -18.12 -3.81 5.43
C ALA A 314 -17.75 -2.42 5.99
N CYS A 315 -18.66 -1.44 5.88
CA CYS A 315 -18.45 -0.09 6.39
C CYS A 315 -18.30 -0.06 7.92
N GLU A 316 -19.12 -0.79 8.66
CA GLU A 316 -19.00 -0.93 10.13
C GLU A 316 -17.67 -1.57 10.52
N TYR A 317 -17.20 -2.56 9.76
CA TYR A 317 -15.88 -3.17 9.97
C TYR A 317 -14.74 -2.19 9.71
N ALA A 318 -14.85 -1.38 8.66
CA ALA A 318 -13.86 -0.34 8.36
C ALA A 318 -13.77 0.72 9.46
N ALA A 319 -14.90 1.11 10.05
CA ALA A 319 -14.94 2.09 11.14
C ALA A 319 -14.46 1.53 12.49
N GLY A 320 -14.49 0.22 12.70
CA GLY A 320 -14.09 -0.46 13.93
C GLY A 320 -12.74 -1.16 13.79
N PRO A 321 -12.70 -2.46 13.46
CA PRO A 321 -11.47 -3.26 13.40
C PRO A 321 -10.40 -2.76 12.43
N LEU A 322 -10.78 -2.06 11.34
CA LEU A 322 -9.84 -1.43 10.41
C LEU A 322 -9.58 0.05 10.73
N SER A 323 -10.10 0.59 11.83
CA SER A 323 -9.79 1.96 12.21
C SER A 323 -8.28 2.15 12.47
N VAL A 324 -7.76 3.33 12.13
CA VAL A 324 -6.35 3.66 12.34
C VAL A 324 -5.94 3.45 13.80
N GLU A 325 -6.80 3.82 14.75
CA GLU A 325 -6.51 3.66 16.17
C GLU A 325 -6.41 2.19 16.59
N TYR A 326 -7.37 1.36 16.21
CA TYR A 326 -7.36 -0.06 16.56
C TYR A 326 -6.09 -0.75 16.03
N ILE A 327 -5.78 -0.54 14.75
CA ILE A 327 -4.60 -1.12 14.10
C ILE A 327 -3.30 -0.58 14.70
N ALA A 328 -3.24 0.73 14.99
CA ALA A 328 -2.06 1.34 15.60
C ALA A 328 -1.74 0.73 16.97
N ARG A 329 -2.76 0.49 17.81
CA ARG A 329 -2.58 -0.14 19.12
C ARG A 329 -2.09 -1.58 19.01
N GLN A 330 -2.59 -2.37 18.04
CA GLN A 330 -2.11 -3.74 17.80
C GLN A 330 -0.65 -3.72 17.31
N PHE A 331 -0.35 -2.87 16.33
CA PHE A 331 1.01 -2.71 15.81
C PHE A 331 2.01 -2.30 16.89
N TYR A 332 1.63 -1.35 17.76
CA TYR A 332 2.50 -0.91 18.85
C TYR A 332 2.81 -2.01 19.85
N LYS A 333 1.84 -2.86 20.17
CA LYS A 333 2.03 -3.99 21.08
C LYS A 333 3.15 -4.92 20.58
N ASP A 334 3.11 -5.30 19.29
CA ASP A 334 4.11 -6.17 18.71
C ASP A 334 5.47 -5.47 18.59
N LEU A 335 5.49 -4.24 18.08
CA LEU A 335 6.71 -3.46 17.89
C LEU A 335 7.43 -3.21 19.24
N ASN A 336 6.70 -2.76 20.24
CA ASN A 336 7.25 -2.49 21.57
C ASN A 336 7.73 -3.77 22.27
N GLY A 337 6.98 -4.87 22.15
CA GLY A 337 7.37 -6.17 22.69
C GLY A 337 8.69 -6.67 22.13
N TYR A 338 8.89 -6.55 20.81
CA TYR A 338 10.14 -6.97 20.16
C TYR A 338 11.32 -6.03 20.41
N ALA A 339 11.07 -4.73 20.61
CA ALA A 339 12.12 -3.75 20.89
C ALA A 339 12.52 -3.70 22.39
N ALA A 340 11.84 -4.43 23.27
CA ALA A 340 12.05 -4.35 24.73
C ALA A 340 13.49 -4.70 25.16
N ASP A 341 14.13 -5.65 24.46
CA ASP A 341 15.48 -6.13 24.78
C ASP A 341 16.62 -5.33 24.10
N THR A 342 16.26 -4.28 23.33
CA THR A 342 17.23 -3.49 22.59
C THR A 342 18.02 -2.60 23.55
N ARG A 343 19.35 -2.70 23.51
CA ARG A 343 20.26 -1.90 24.36
C ARG A 343 21.04 -0.94 23.49
N GLU A 344 20.89 0.36 23.78
CA GLU A 344 21.69 1.40 23.13
C GLU A 344 23.18 1.20 23.40
N LYS A 345 24.01 1.35 22.37
CA LYS A 345 25.46 1.32 22.43
C LYS A 345 26.00 2.70 22.18
N SER A 346 27.02 3.11 22.91
CA SER A 346 27.73 4.38 22.69
C SER A 346 28.57 4.30 21.41
N VAL A 347 27.94 4.31 20.25
CA VAL A 347 28.57 4.31 18.94
C VAL A 347 28.27 5.62 18.23
N ARG A 348 29.33 6.33 17.83
CA ARG A 348 29.16 7.56 17.04
C ARG A 348 28.64 7.25 15.63
N ILE A 349 27.46 7.76 15.31
CA ILE A 349 26.88 7.66 13.98
C ILE A 349 27.46 8.76 13.10
N ILE A 350 28.03 8.37 11.95
CA ILE A 350 28.68 9.27 10.99
C ILE A 350 27.92 9.16 9.66
N LEU A 351 27.35 10.26 9.19
CA LEU A 351 26.54 10.29 7.97
C LEU A 351 27.19 11.02 6.80
N LEU A 352 27.92 12.10 7.08
CA LEU A 352 28.40 13.03 6.03
C LEU A 352 29.22 12.35 4.91
N PRO A 353 30.22 11.49 5.18
CA PRO A 353 30.94 10.82 4.11
C PRO A 353 30.07 9.96 3.23
N TYR A 354 29.10 9.26 3.83
CA TYR A 354 28.18 8.38 3.11
C TYR A 354 27.17 9.16 2.27
N LYS A 355 26.67 10.32 2.75
CA LYS A 355 25.83 11.23 1.97
C LYS A 355 26.57 11.74 0.73
N ILE A 356 27.80 12.16 0.88
CA ILE A 356 28.63 12.63 -0.23
C ILE A 356 28.85 11.51 -1.25
N CYS A 357 29.26 10.33 -0.80
CA CYS A 357 29.42 9.16 -1.69
C CYS A 357 28.12 8.82 -2.43
N HIS A 358 27.00 8.81 -1.73
CA HIS A 358 25.71 8.54 -2.34
C HIS A 358 25.35 9.55 -3.43
N PHE A 359 25.56 10.85 -3.16
CA PHE A 359 25.34 11.91 -4.13
C PHE A 359 26.20 11.75 -5.38
N ILE A 360 27.51 11.47 -5.19
CA ILE A 360 28.46 11.25 -6.30
C ILE A 360 28.04 10.06 -7.14
N VAL A 361 27.70 8.93 -6.51
CA VAL A 361 27.25 7.71 -7.22
C VAL A 361 25.96 7.97 -8.00
N ARG A 362 24.99 8.70 -7.43
CA ARG A 362 23.78 9.07 -8.15
C ARG A 362 24.03 10.02 -9.32
N ALA A 363 24.88 11.02 -9.13
CA ALA A 363 25.25 11.94 -10.21
C ALA A 363 25.94 11.21 -11.34
N TYR A 364 26.89 10.34 -11.03
CA TYR A 364 27.58 9.51 -12.01
C TYR A 364 26.66 8.53 -12.73
N SER A 365 25.78 7.85 -12.00
CA SER A 365 24.77 6.95 -12.59
C SER A 365 23.80 7.70 -13.52
N PHE A 366 23.37 8.90 -13.11
CA PHE A 366 22.54 9.76 -13.94
C PHE A 366 23.28 10.19 -15.23
N PHE A 367 24.53 10.58 -15.12
CA PHE A 367 25.37 10.93 -16.26
C PHE A 367 25.51 9.77 -17.25
N LEU A 368 25.84 8.56 -16.75
CA LEU A 368 25.98 7.38 -17.60
C LEU A 368 24.68 7.02 -18.32
N ALA A 369 23.55 7.06 -17.60
CA ALA A 369 22.24 6.74 -18.17
C ALA A 369 21.81 7.74 -19.25
N ASN A 370 22.21 8.99 -19.17
CA ASN A 370 21.76 10.08 -20.03
C ASN A 370 22.86 10.67 -20.93
N ARG A 371 24.03 10.00 -21.04
CA ARG A 371 25.21 10.54 -21.74
C ARG A 371 24.95 11.04 -23.17
N LYS A 372 23.93 10.48 -23.86
CA LYS A 372 23.56 10.89 -25.24
C LYS A 372 22.60 12.08 -25.27
N ASN A 373 21.85 12.33 -24.19
CA ASN A 373 20.81 13.36 -24.08
C ASN A 373 20.89 14.08 -22.71
N LEU A 374 22.08 14.43 -22.25
CA LEU A 374 22.31 14.90 -20.89
C LEU A 374 21.58 16.21 -20.59
N ILE A 375 21.64 17.21 -21.49
CA ILE A 375 21.01 18.51 -21.28
C ILE A 375 19.50 18.40 -21.15
N PRO A 376 18.76 17.74 -22.10
CA PRO A 376 17.34 17.51 -21.94
C PRO A 376 16.97 16.78 -20.66
N ALA A 377 17.75 15.77 -20.26
CA ALA A 377 17.51 15.01 -19.04
C ALA A 377 17.68 15.84 -17.77
N ILE A 378 18.68 16.75 -17.73
CA ILE A 378 18.88 17.70 -16.62
C ILE A 378 17.70 18.68 -16.55
N VAL A 379 17.29 19.26 -17.69
CA VAL A 379 16.16 20.20 -17.74
C VAL A 379 14.87 19.53 -17.27
N GLN A 380 14.59 18.31 -17.73
CA GLN A 380 13.42 17.54 -17.26
C GLN A 380 13.45 17.30 -15.75
N LYS A 381 14.64 16.98 -15.22
CA LYS A 381 14.79 16.72 -13.78
C LYS A 381 14.63 18.00 -12.94
N ILE A 382 15.11 19.14 -13.43
CA ILE A 382 14.92 20.45 -12.79
C ILE A 382 13.44 20.80 -12.76
N LYS A 383 12.72 20.66 -13.90
CA LYS A 383 11.27 20.89 -13.98
C LYS A 383 10.48 19.99 -13.02
N TYR A 384 10.88 18.72 -12.92
CA TYR A 384 10.27 17.78 -11.96
C TYR A 384 10.42 18.24 -10.51
N PHE A 385 11.60 18.70 -10.11
CA PHE A 385 11.82 19.21 -8.75
C PHE A 385 11.16 20.57 -8.50
N ALA A 386 11.10 21.45 -9.50
CA ALA A 386 10.42 22.74 -9.40
C ALA A 386 8.88 22.62 -9.35
N GLY A 387 8.31 21.53 -9.87
CA GLY A 387 6.87 21.24 -9.77
C GLY A 387 6.48 20.48 -8.48
N GLN A 388 7.43 20.12 -7.63
CA GLN A 388 7.21 19.49 -6.32
C GLN A 388 7.50 20.44 -5.13
N ALA A 389 7.92 21.67 -5.39
CA ALA A 389 8.09 22.75 -4.41
C ALA A 389 6.90 23.69 -4.43
#